data_79fffea67db54af25d42d88b90a2d08b
#
_entry.id   79fffea67db54af25d42d88b90a2d08b
#
_cell.length_a   1.000
_cell.length_b   1.000
_cell.length_c   1.000
_cell.angle_alpha   90.00
_cell.angle_beta   90.00
_cell.angle_gamma   90.00
#
_symmetry.space_group_name_H-M   'P 1'
#
loop_
_entity.id
_entity.type
_entity.pdbx_description
1 polymer ?
#
loop_
_entity_poly.entity_id
_entity_poly.type
_entity_poly.pdbx_seq_one_letter_code
_entity_poly.pdbx_strand_id
1 'polypeptide(L)'
;ATIVHMHVRDENGHLTNDITQFKRTISLIKDKCDILIEGSTGGVSELSVEERGFVISLPEVEISAINMGSVNLGEAAFVNEPEDIRIWAKMMQDYNVVPVVQCFEPGMLETVRVLKEEGVLKLPIIYGIPMGFVGSQPSCSVNMQYMVNLMPDNAVWYFQQHGMRDL
;
A
#
# COMPACT_ATOMS: atom_id res chain seq x y z
N ALA A 1 2.01 -9.79 15.76
CA ALA A 1 1.73 -8.81 14.68
C ALA A 1 0.34 -8.25 14.85
N THR A 2 0.12 -7.00 14.45
CA THR A 2 -1.19 -6.33 14.52
C THR A 2 -1.87 -6.28 13.16
N ILE A 3 -1.06 -6.27 12.10
CA ILE A 3 -1.50 -6.16 10.71
C ILE A 3 -0.82 -7.25 9.89
N VAL A 4 -1.55 -7.84 8.95
CA VAL A 4 -0.99 -8.68 7.89
C VAL A 4 -1.25 -8.05 6.54
N HIS A 5 -0.19 -7.74 5.82
CA HIS A 5 -0.23 -7.26 4.43
C HIS A 5 -0.26 -8.45 3.47
N MET A 6 -1.19 -8.45 2.52
CA MET A 6 -1.43 -9.62 1.69
C MET A 6 -1.32 -9.35 0.20
N HIS A 7 -0.54 -10.21 -0.46
CA HIS A 7 -0.60 -10.44 -1.90
C HIS A 7 -0.94 -11.89 -2.14
N VAL A 8 -2.09 -12.18 -2.73
CA VAL A 8 -2.47 -13.55 -3.07
C VAL A 8 -1.94 -13.90 -4.47
N ARG A 9 -1.46 -15.12 -4.60
CA ARG A 9 -0.87 -15.62 -5.85
C ARG A 9 -1.59 -16.90 -6.29
N ASP A 10 -1.62 -17.11 -7.61
CA ASP A 10 -2.08 -18.36 -8.21
C ASP A 10 -1.09 -19.51 -7.98
N GLU A 11 -1.41 -20.69 -8.50
CA GLU A 11 -0.57 -21.90 -8.39
C GLU A 11 0.79 -21.77 -9.11
N ASN A 12 0.93 -20.80 -10.04
CA ASN A 12 2.16 -20.52 -10.77
C ASN A 12 3.00 -19.41 -10.10
N GLY A 13 2.49 -18.82 -9.01
CA GLY A 13 3.15 -17.74 -8.29
C GLY A 13 2.90 -16.34 -8.85
N HIS A 14 2.01 -16.17 -9.82
CA HIS A 14 1.60 -14.85 -10.34
C HIS A 14 0.57 -14.20 -9.41
N LEU A 15 0.59 -12.87 -9.35
CA LEU A 15 -0.46 -12.12 -8.65
C LEU A 15 -1.81 -12.44 -9.28
N THR A 16 -2.82 -12.61 -8.45
CA THR A 16 -4.18 -12.95 -8.88
C THR A 16 -5.22 -12.06 -8.22
N ASN A 17 -6.32 -11.82 -8.95
CA ASN A 17 -7.54 -11.19 -8.46
C ASN A 17 -8.63 -12.20 -8.10
N ASP A 18 -8.29 -13.48 -7.89
CA ASP A 18 -9.25 -14.52 -7.47
C ASP A 18 -9.77 -14.24 -6.06
N ILE A 19 -11.00 -13.71 -6.01
CA ILE A 19 -11.73 -13.40 -4.77
C ILE A 19 -11.87 -14.62 -3.87
N THR A 20 -12.08 -15.80 -4.44
CA THR A 20 -12.27 -17.04 -3.68
C THR A 20 -10.99 -17.39 -2.92
N GLN A 21 -9.87 -17.26 -3.58
CA GLN A 21 -8.56 -17.53 -2.97
C GLN A 21 -8.22 -16.49 -1.88
N PHE A 22 -8.55 -15.22 -2.13
CA PHE A 22 -8.40 -14.17 -1.12
C PHE A 22 -9.24 -14.45 0.14
N LYS A 23 -10.55 -14.70 -0.02
CA LYS A 23 -11.45 -14.99 1.10
C LYS A 23 -11.03 -16.23 1.88
N ARG A 24 -10.61 -17.28 1.18
CA ARG A 24 -10.08 -18.50 1.83
C ARG A 24 -8.84 -18.18 2.67
N THR A 25 -7.91 -17.38 2.14
CA THR A 25 -6.68 -17.02 2.85
C THR A 25 -7.01 -16.18 4.08
N ILE A 26 -7.89 -15.18 3.96
CA ILE A 26 -8.33 -14.33 5.08
C ILE A 26 -9.01 -15.18 6.16
N SER A 27 -9.92 -16.08 5.79
CA SER A 27 -10.59 -16.97 6.75
C SER A 27 -9.59 -17.82 7.54
N LEU A 28 -8.62 -18.42 6.86
CA LEU A 28 -7.57 -19.22 7.53
C LEU A 28 -6.73 -18.40 8.51
N ILE A 29 -6.49 -17.13 8.24
CA ILE A 29 -5.76 -16.22 9.13
C ILE A 29 -6.64 -15.85 10.33
N LYS A 30 -7.86 -15.36 10.08
CA LYS A 30 -8.81 -14.91 11.13
C LYS A 30 -9.21 -16.06 12.06
N ASP A 31 -9.23 -17.29 11.59
CA ASP A 31 -9.47 -18.49 12.42
C ASP A 31 -8.35 -18.73 13.46
N LYS A 32 -7.16 -18.17 13.25
CA LYS A 32 -5.99 -18.39 14.09
C LYS A 32 -5.64 -17.20 14.98
N CYS A 33 -5.95 -15.99 14.54
CA CYS A 33 -5.57 -14.79 15.26
C CYS A 33 -6.51 -13.62 14.93
N ASP A 34 -6.68 -12.75 15.94
CA ASP A 34 -7.32 -11.44 15.76
C ASP A 34 -6.27 -10.46 15.24
N ILE A 35 -6.29 -10.23 13.92
CA ILE A 35 -5.32 -9.40 13.20
C ILE A 35 -6.05 -8.58 12.12
N LEU A 36 -5.63 -7.35 11.91
CA LEU A 36 -6.14 -6.51 10.82
C LEU A 36 -5.65 -7.03 9.46
N ILE A 37 -6.54 -7.07 8.50
CA ILE A 37 -6.22 -7.44 7.13
C ILE A 37 -5.94 -6.18 6.31
N GLU A 38 -4.72 -6.08 5.82
CA GLU A 38 -4.31 -5.06 4.86
C GLU A 38 -4.33 -5.65 3.45
N GLY A 39 -5.27 -5.18 2.63
CA GLY A 39 -5.25 -5.44 1.20
C GLY A 39 -4.18 -4.62 0.49
N SER A 40 -3.82 -5.01 -0.71
CA SER A 40 -2.87 -4.26 -1.53
C SER A 40 -3.41 -4.05 -2.94
N THR A 41 -3.39 -2.81 -3.41
CA THR A 41 -3.56 -2.49 -4.83
C THR A 41 -2.26 -2.64 -5.62
N GLY A 42 -1.19 -3.09 -4.95
CA GLY A 42 0.18 -3.08 -5.44
C GLY A 42 0.64 -4.38 -6.09
N GLY A 43 1.80 -4.26 -6.70
CA GLY A 43 2.54 -5.32 -7.36
C GLY A 43 2.76 -5.04 -8.84
N VAL A 44 3.95 -5.40 -9.32
CA VAL A 44 4.22 -5.42 -10.77
C VAL A 44 3.41 -6.55 -11.38
N SER A 45 2.38 -6.20 -12.13
CA SER A 45 1.46 -7.16 -12.77
C SER A 45 0.79 -6.54 -13.99
N GLU A 46 0.17 -7.37 -14.80
CA GLU A 46 -0.65 -6.96 -15.95
C GLU A 46 -2.13 -6.72 -15.59
N LEU A 47 -2.47 -6.75 -14.29
CA LEU A 47 -3.82 -6.52 -13.80
C LEU A 47 -4.26 -5.07 -14.05
N SER A 48 -5.50 -4.89 -14.46
CA SER A 48 -6.11 -3.56 -14.65
C SER A 48 -6.28 -2.82 -13.33
N VAL A 49 -6.66 -1.54 -13.39
CA VAL A 49 -6.94 -0.70 -12.22
C VAL A 49 -8.02 -1.32 -11.35
N GLU A 50 -9.10 -1.80 -11.97
CA GLU A 50 -10.23 -2.45 -11.31
C GLU A 50 -9.80 -3.78 -10.66
N GLU A 51 -9.04 -4.59 -11.38
CA GLU A 51 -8.53 -5.86 -10.88
C GLU A 51 -7.54 -5.68 -9.72
N ARG A 52 -6.74 -4.63 -9.73
CA ARG A 52 -5.87 -4.27 -8.61
C ARG A 52 -6.66 -3.75 -7.41
N GLY A 53 -7.74 -3.01 -7.66
CA GLY A 53 -8.59 -2.41 -6.64
C GLY A 53 -9.59 -3.36 -5.96
N PHE A 54 -9.81 -4.59 -6.48
CA PHE A 54 -10.88 -5.47 -6.01
C PHE A 54 -10.80 -5.77 -4.50
N VAL A 55 -9.58 -5.83 -3.94
CA VAL A 55 -9.37 -6.14 -2.51
C VAL A 55 -10.04 -5.11 -1.60
N ILE A 56 -10.18 -3.85 -2.06
CA ILE A 56 -10.81 -2.77 -1.30
C ILE A 56 -12.30 -3.05 -1.04
N SER A 57 -12.94 -3.79 -1.93
CA SER A 57 -14.37 -4.13 -1.83
C SER A 57 -14.67 -5.32 -0.92
N LEU A 58 -13.65 -6.01 -0.41
CA LEU A 58 -13.82 -7.17 0.47
C LEU A 58 -14.19 -6.72 1.89
N PRO A 59 -15.30 -7.19 2.47
CA PRO A 59 -15.76 -6.77 3.79
C PRO A 59 -14.77 -7.07 4.94
N GLU A 60 -13.90 -8.03 4.72
CA GLU A 60 -12.90 -8.46 5.69
C GLU A 60 -11.63 -7.59 5.68
N VAL A 61 -11.50 -6.67 4.71
CA VAL A 61 -10.35 -5.77 4.55
C VAL A 61 -10.65 -4.47 5.27
N GLU A 62 -9.93 -4.21 6.36
CA GLU A 62 -10.12 -3.01 7.18
C GLU A 62 -9.22 -1.85 6.73
N ILE A 63 -8.06 -2.18 6.17
CA ILE A 63 -7.07 -1.22 5.66
C ILE A 63 -6.55 -1.67 4.30
N SER A 64 -6.10 -0.76 3.45
CA SER A 64 -5.53 -1.15 2.15
C SER A 64 -4.42 -0.22 1.70
N ALA A 65 -3.34 -0.83 1.18
CA ALA A 65 -2.20 -0.09 0.64
C ALA A 65 -2.51 0.50 -0.73
N ILE A 66 -2.07 1.74 -0.92
CA ILE A 66 -2.15 2.50 -2.16
C ILE A 66 -0.84 3.26 -2.37
N ASN A 67 -0.17 3.05 -3.48
CA ASN A 67 1.09 3.74 -3.78
C ASN A 67 0.83 5.15 -4.32
N MET A 68 1.57 6.12 -3.78
CA MET A 68 1.36 7.54 -4.08
C MET A 68 2.12 8.02 -5.33
N GLY A 69 2.54 7.10 -6.19
CA GLY A 69 3.21 7.38 -7.46
C GLY A 69 3.89 6.15 -8.02
N SER A 70 4.36 6.27 -9.25
CA SER A 70 5.12 5.22 -9.93
C SER A 70 6.57 5.18 -9.43
N VAL A 71 7.15 3.99 -9.38
CA VAL A 71 8.52 3.75 -8.94
C VAL A 71 9.08 2.52 -9.64
N ASN A 72 10.40 2.43 -9.78
CA ASN A 72 11.02 1.19 -10.21
C ASN A 72 11.18 0.24 -9.02
N LEU A 73 10.79 -1.01 -9.20
CA LEU A 73 11.03 -2.10 -8.25
C LEU A 73 11.96 -3.12 -8.90
N GLY A 74 13.27 -2.95 -8.67
CA GLY A 74 14.28 -3.68 -9.40
C GLY A 74 14.32 -3.29 -10.87
N GLU A 75 14.14 -4.24 -11.77
CA GLU A 75 14.19 -4.03 -13.23
C GLU A 75 12.81 -3.71 -13.84
N ALA A 76 11.75 -3.66 -13.05
CA ALA A 76 10.40 -3.42 -13.51
C ALA A 76 9.84 -2.08 -13.04
N ALA A 77 9.14 -1.37 -13.92
CA ALA A 77 8.37 -0.20 -13.55
C ALA A 77 7.08 -0.62 -12.83
N PHE A 78 6.88 -0.11 -11.61
CA PHE A 78 5.64 -0.24 -10.89
C PHE A 78 4.80 1.03 -11.12
N VAL A 79 3.89 0.93 -12.07
CA VAL A 79 3.11 2.08 -12.55
C VAL A 79 1.90 2.31 -11.62
N ASN A 80 1.76 3.54 -11.15
CA ASN A 80 0.63 4.04 -10.39
C ASN A 80 0.36 5.46 -10.86
N GLU A 81 -0.55 5.59 -11.81
CA GLU A 81 -0.89 6.88 -12.39
C GLU A 81 -1.75 7.71 -11.42
N PRO A 82 -1.69 9.05 -11.49
CA PRO A 82 -2.46 9.91 -10.59
C PRO A 82 -3.98 9.65 -10.64
N GLU A 83 -4.51 9.25 -11.80
CA GLU A 83 -5.93 8.91 -11.96
C GLU A 83 -6.28 7.59 -11.25
N ASP A 84 -5.46 6.56 -11.41
CA ASP A 84 -5.62 5.27 -10.72
C ASP A 84 -5.63 5.44 -9.20
N ILE A 85 -4.72 6.27 -8.69
CA ILE A 85 -4.64 6.60 -7.27
C ILE A 85 -5.95 7.23 -6.79
N ARG A 86 -6.54 8.14 -7.57
CA ARG A 86 -7.84 8.75 -7.23
C ARG A 86 -8.99 7.75 -7.23
N ILE A 87 -9.00 6.83 -8.20
CA ILE A 87 -10.00 5.75 -8.27
C ILE A 87 -9.94 4.90 -7.01
N TRP A 88 -8.77 4.38 -6.62
CA TRP A 88 -8.62 3.57 -5.41
C TRP A 88 -8.91 4.34 -4.14
N ALA A 89 -8.46 5.58 -4.02
CA ALA A 89 -8.75 6.42 -2.86
C ALA A 89 -10.26 6.65 -2.70
N LYS A 90 -10.98 6.86 -3.80
CA LYS A 90 -12.44 6.95 -3.80
C LYS A 90 -13.09 5.64 -3.39
N MET A 91 -12.63 4.50 -3.92
CA MET A 91 -13.12 3.18 -3.49
C MET A 91 -12.93 2.98 -1.98
N MET A 92 -11.76 3.33 -1.43
CA MET A 92 -11.51 3.23 0.02
C MET A 92 -12.52 4.04 0.84
N GLN A 93 -12.90 5.25 0.38
CA GLN A 93 -13.95 6.01 1.03
C GLN A 93 -15.32 5.31 0.96
N ASP A 94 -15.68 4.80 -0.22
CA ASP A 94 -16.99 4.19 -0.45
C ASP A 94 -17.17 2.88 0.33
N TYR A 95 -16.10 2.11 0.53
CA TYR A 95 -16.08 0.87 1.30
C TYR A 95 -15.65 1.05 2.76
N ASN A 96 -15.36 2.29 3.20
CA ASN A 96 -14.91 2.59 4.56
C ASN A 96 -13.62 1.85 4.95
N VAL A 97 -12.69 1.74 4.01
CA VAL A 97 -11.37 1.14 4.20
C VAL A 97 -10.35 2.24 4.50
N VAL A 98 -9.51 2.04 5.51
CA VAL A 98 -8.48 3.01 5.88
C VAL A 98 -7.31 2.94 4.89
N PRO A 99 -6.93 4.05 4.23
CA PRO A 99 -5.81 4.06 3.32
C PRO A 99 -4.46 3.98 4.04
N VAL A 100 -3.61 3.07 3.55
CA VAL A 100 -2.18 3.05 3.84
C VAL A 100 -1.46 3.64 2.63
N VAL A 101 -1.02 4.89 2.74
CA VAL A 101 -0.35 5.59 1.65
C VAL A 101 1.13 5.20 1.61
N GLN A 102 1.53 4.45 0.59
CA GLN A 102 2.90 3.98 0.40
C GLN A 102 3.72 5.06 -0.33
N CYS A 103 4.68 5.65 0.38
CA CYS A 103 5.53 6.73 -0.11
C CYS A 103 6.98 6.25 -0.25
N PHE A 104 7.36 5.83 -1.45
CA PHE A 104 8.72 5.39 -1.78
C PHE A 104 9.70 6.56 -1.91
N GLU A 105 9.20 7.75 -2.20
CA GLU A 105 9.99 8.95 -2.46
C GLU A 105 9.35 10.18 -1.82
N PRO A 106 10.14 11.21 -1.47
CA PRO A 106 9.61 12.43 -0.83
C PRO A 106 8.47 13.11 -1.63
N GLY A 107 8.55 13.10 -2.95
CA GLY A 107 7.49 13.66 -3.82
C GLY A 107 6.14 12.97 -3.65
N MET A 108 6.12 11.74 -3.19
CA MET A 108 4.86 11.01 -2.93
C MET A 108 4.14 11.52 -1.67
N LEU A 109 4.87 12.05 -0.68
CA LEU A 109 4.27 12.75 0.46
C LEU A 109 3.55 14.03 0.02
N GLU A 110 4.08 14.72 -0.98
CA GLU A 110 3.41 15.87 -1.59
C GLU A 110 2.12 15.45 -2.32
N THR A 111 2.14 14.31 -3.02
CA THR A 111 0.92 13.73 -3.61
C THR A 111 -0.15 13.49 -2.53
N VAL A 112 0.22 12.92 -1.38
CA VAL A 112 -0.71 12.73 -0.25
C VAL A 112 -1.30 14.07 0.21
N ARG A 113 -0.47 15.11 0.35
CA ARG A 113 -0.92 16.45 0.75
C ARG A 113 -1.96 17.00 -0.23
N VAL A 114 -1.67 16.94 -1.53
CA VAL A 114 -2.58 17.42 -2.59
C VAL A 114 -3.90 16.66 -2.56
N LEU A 115 -3.88 15.33 -2.51
CA LEU A 115 -5.10 14.51 -2.48
C LEU A 115 -5.95 14.72 -1.21
N LYS A 116 -5.33 15.08 -0.09
CA LYS A 116 -6.05 15.50 1.13
C LYS A 116 -6.74 16.86 0.92
N GLU A 117 -6.07 17.82 0.32
CA GLU A 117 -6.63 19.14 0.01
C GLU A 117 -7.79 19.06 -1.00
N GLU A 118 -7.68 18.17 -1.98
CA GLU A 118 -8.75 17.85 -2.92
C GLU A 118 -9.93 17.09 -2.26
N GLY A 119 -9.78 16.61 -1.00
CA GLY A 119 -10.80 15.80 -0.33
C GLY A 119 -10.91 14.37 -0.84
N VAL A 120 -9.94 13.92 -1.65
CA VAL A 120 -9.86 12.56 -2.20
C VAL A 120 -9.35 11.58 -1.15
N LEU A 121 -8.38 11.98 -0.34
CA LEU A 121 -7.92 11.21 0.83
C LEU A 121 -8.49 11.82 2.11
N LYS A 122 -9.18 11.01 2.92
CA LYS A 122 -9.74 11.40 4.22
C LYS A 122 -9.04 10.67 5.36
N LEU A 123 -8.99 11.32 6.53
CA LEU A 123 -8.48 10.71 7.76
C LEU A 123 -9.45 9.63 8.28
N PRO A 124 -8.94 8.56 8.94
CA PRO A 124 -7.53 8.35 9.27
C PRO A 124 -6.70 7.88 8.05
N ILE A 125 -5.41 8.20 8.05
CA ILE A 125 -4.44 7.76 7.04
C ILE A 125 -3.24 7.17 7.77
N ILE A 126 -2.74 6.04 7.28
CA ILE A 126 -1.48 5.43 7.74
C ILE A 126 -0.42 5.67 6.66
N TYR A 127 0.77 6.12 7.04
CA TYR A 127 1.89 6.33 6.12
C TYR A 127 2.83 5.14 6.16
N GLY A 128 3.00 4.47 5.02
CA GLY A 128 4.00 3.45 4.81
C GLY A 128 5.21 4.05 4.09
N ILE A 129 6.43 3.76 4.56
CA ILE A 129 7.67 4.25 3.95
C ILE A 129 8.51 3.05 3.53
N PRO A 130 8.34 2.54 2.30
CA PRO A 130 9.16 1.47 1.76
C PRO A 130 10.54 2.01 1.36
N MET A 131 11.59 1.27 1.73
CA MET A 131 12.98 1.60 1.41
C MET A 131 13.78 0.38 1.01
N GLY A 132 14.91 0.61 0.34
CA GLY A 132 15.89 -0.42 0.01
C GLY A 132 15.58 -1.22 -1.25
N PHE A 133 14.52 -0.88 -1.97
CA PHE A 133 14.31 -1.44 -3.31
C PHE A 133 15.29 -0.83 -4.32
N VAL A 134 15.81 -1.64 -5.21
CA VAL A 134 16.60 -1.13 -6.34
C VAL A 134 15.69 -0.26 -7.22
N GLY A 135 16.12 0.96 -7.50
CA GLY A 135 15.32 1.94 -8.25
C GLY A 135 14.45 2.86 -7.38
N SER A 136 14.54 2.74 -6.05
CA SER A 136 13.93 3.60 -5.05
C SER A 136 14.98 4.10 -4.06
N GLN A 137 14.55 4.88 -3.03
CA GLN A 137 15.49 5.42 -2.04
C GLN A 137 16.21 4.33 -1.24
N PRO A 138 17.53 4.51 -0.96
CA PRO A 138 18.28 3.59 -0.12
C PRO A 138 17.74 3.51 1.30
N SER A 139 17.80 2.31 1.89
CA SER A 139 17.49 2.11 3.30
C SER A 139 18.65 2.60 4.15
N CYS A 140 18.49 3.76 4.76
CA CYS A 140 19.45 4.36 5.71
C CYS A 140 18.77 5.37 6.64
N SER A 141 19.37 5.62 7.79
CA SER A 141 18.82 6.51 8.82
C SER A 141 18.61 7.94 8.34
N VAL A 142 19.46 8.43 7.44
CA VAL A 142 19.35 9.81 6.89
C VAL A 142 18.08 9.95 6.05
N ASN A 143 17.83 9.01 5.14
CA ASN A 143 16.61 9.02 4.31
C ASN A 143 15.36 8.83 5.16
N MET A 144 15.43 7.93 6.14
CA MET A 144 14.33 7.74 7.09
C MET A 144 13.98 9.04 7.80
N GLN A 145 14.97 9.69 8.41
CA GLN A 145 14.77 10.95 9.13
C GLN A 145 14.22 12.05 8.21
N TYR A 146 14.69 12.09 6.96
CA TYR A 146 14.21 13.06 5.98
C TYR A 146 12.72 12.83 5.68
N MET A 147 12.30 11.60 5.43
CA MET A 147 10.88 11.26 5.19
C MET A 147 10.02 11.59 6.41
N VAL A 148 10.47 11.25 7.62
CA VAL A 148 9.75 11.56 8.86
C VAL A 148 9.56 13.06 9.05
N ASN A 149 10.58 13.87 8.77
CA ASN A 149 10.50 15.32 8.90
C ASN A 149 9.52 15.98 7.90
N LEU A 150 9.15 15.29 6.83
CA LEU A 150 8.18 15.79 5.84
C LEU A 150 6.74 15.39 6.17
N MET A 151 6.53 14.46 7.10
CA MET A 151 5.19 14.02 7.50
C MET A 151 4.56 14.99 8.51
N PRO A 152 3.22 15.00 8.62
CA PRO A 152 2.54 15.73 9.70
C PRO A 152 2.99 15.24 11.09
N ASP A 153 3.07 16.15 12.07
CA ASP A 153 3.53 15.84 13.44
C ASP A 153 2.76 14.69 14.13
N ASN A 154 1.49 14.49 13.77
CA ASN A 154 0.63 13.46 14.33
C ASN A 154 0.39 12.28 13.37
N ALA A 155 1.25 12.10 12.38
CA ALA A 155 1.14 11.00 11.43
C ALA A 155 1.28 9.63 12.14
N VAL A 156 0.39 8.70 11.81
CA VAL A 156 0.60 7.29 12.11
C VAL A 156 1.38 6.70 10.95
N TRP A 157 2.54 6.16 11.23
CA TRP A 157 3.43 5.68 10.17
C TRP A 157 4.21 4.45 10.57
N TYR A 158 4.70 3.73 9.57
CA TYR A 158 5.60 2.60 9.73
C TYR A 158 6.62 2.52 8.60
N PHE A 159 7.64 1.76 8.86
CA PHE A 159 8.77 1.55 7.97
C PHE A 159 8.73 0.17 7.34
N GLN A 160 9.00 0.09 6.05
CA GLN A 160 9.20 -1.18 5.35
C GLN A 160 10.61 -1.20 4.77
N GLN A 161 11.38 -2.21 5.14
CA GLN A 161 12.72 -2.42 4.60
C GLN A 161 12.72 -3.62 3.67
N HIS A 162 13.19 -3.42 2.44
CA HIS A 162 13.45 -4.50 1.50
C HIS A 162 14.91 -4.95 1.60
N GLY A 163 15.11 -6.27 1.69
CA GLY A 163 16.43 -6.87 1.90
C GLY A 163 16.85 -6.90 3.37
N MET A 164 17.87 -7.73 3.66
CA MET A 164 18.43 -7.88 5.00
C MET A 164 19.60 -6.90 5.16
N ARG A 165 19.29 -5.67 5.54
CA ARG A 165 20.29 -4.65 5.88
C ARG A 165 19.90 -4.01 7.20
N ASP A 166 20.88 -3.79 8.07
CA ASP A 166 20.68 -2.98 9.28
C ASP A 166 20.54 -1.50 8.90
N LEU A 167 19.63 -0.79 9.57
CA LEU A 167 19.44 0.65 9.43
C LEU A 167 20.50 1.41 10.22
#